data_9aee3d8360d3b7a46cd8dad56229690b
#
_entry.id   9aee3d8360d3b7a46cd8dad56229690b
#
_cell.length_a   1.000
_cell.length_b   1.000
_cell.length_c   1.000
_cell.angle_alpha   90.00
_cell.angle_beta   90.00
_cell.angle_gamma   90.00
#
_symmetry.space_group_name_H-M   'P 1'
#
loop_
_entity.id
_entity.type
_entity.pdbx_description
1 polymer ?
#
loop_
_entity_poly.entity_id
_entity_poly.type
_entity_poly.pdbx_seq_one_letter_code
_entity_poly.pdbx_strand_id
1 'polypeptide(L)'
;MKKAICIGINNYPGIFNDLKGCVNDANDWAELLTEFGFEVQVLLDNQGTRENIKAALLDLVTALKAGDYGVFTYSGHGTYNRDTSGDEPDSYDEALYVYDGILLDDELREILDGLKQDASLVVIADSCYSGTVTRVVEDESLYAKPRFVPVQGYSPLTPVKGRFLAEAEMLELLLTGCSDTELSYDALINGRYNGAMSRYAIDAIKANREATFNDFYARLRQALPSQDYPQTPQLEGSEENKSRALFVPLPAGEPGPEPEPEPQPQPEPQPEPDPPGCFLGLMQGIRRLLG
;
A
#
# COMPACT_ATOMS: atom_id res chain seq x y z
N MET A 1 -7.66 -16.30 -7.37
CA MET A 1 -7.66 -16.18 -5.89
C MET A 1 -8.18 -14.79 -5.53
N LYS A 2 -8.91 -14.65 -4.39
CA LYS A 2 -9.29 -13.35 -3.84
C LYS A 2 -8.83 -13.29 -2.40
N LYS A 3 -7.96 -12.34 -2.05
CA LYS A 3 -7.43 -12.15 -0.69
C LYS A 3 -7.57 -10.72 -0.24
N ALA A 4 -7.86 -10.51 1.04
CA ALA A 4 -7.96 -9.18 1.62
C ALA A 4 -7.27 -9.10 2.98
N ILE A 5 -6.78 -7.91 3.30
CA ILE A 5 -6.26 -7.55 4.61
C ILE A 5 -7.03 -6.33 5.08
N CYS A 6 -7.66 -6.42 6.25
CA CYS A 6 -8.39 -5.31 6.84
C CYS A 6 -7.75 -4.91 8.17
N ILE A 7 -7.32 -3.66 8.27
CA ILE A 7 -6.60 -3.11 9.42
C ILE A 7 -7.44 -2.04 10.08
N GLY A 8 -7.62 -2.14 11.41
CA GLY A 8 -8.33 -1.13 12.19
C GLY A 8 -7.66 -0.88 13.53
N ILE A 9 -7.25 0.37 13.79
CA ILE A 9 -6.55 0.73 15.01
C ILE A 9 -7.35 1.81 15.75
N ASN A 10 -7.94 1.43 16.87
CA ASN A 10 -8.61 2.35 17.79
C ASN A 10 -7.67 2.77 18.91
N ASN A 11 -6.93 1.81 19.49
CA ASN A 11 -6.17 1.99 20.71
C ASN A 11 -4.69 2.16 20.39
N TYR A 12 -4.17 3.36 20.63
CA TYR A 12 -2.78 3.71 20.41
C TYR A 12 -2.03 3.82 21.73
N PRO A 13 -0.71 3.57 21.77
CA PRO A 13 0.10 3.84 22.94
C PRO A 13 0.02 5.32 23.34
N GLY A 14 -0.69 5.63 24.44
CA GLY A 14 -0.94 7.00 24.90
C GLY A 14 -2.42 7.39 24.77
N ILE A 15 -3.02 7.85 25.85
CA ILE A 15 -4.48 8.06 26.02
C ILE A 15 -5.11 9.14 25.14
N PHE A 16 -4.32 9.97 24.45
CA PHE A 16 -4.87 11.11 23.69
C PHE A 16 -5.14 10.82 22.23
N ASN A 17 -4.68 9.68 21.71
CA ASN A 17 -4.76 9.36 20.29
C ASN A 17 -5.85 8.33 19.96
N ASP A 18 -6.58 7.82 20.94
CA ASP A 18 -7.56 6.76 20.69
C ASP A 18 -8.70 7.22 19.78
N LEU A 19 -9.08 6.34 18.87
CA LEU A 19 -10.24 6.42 18.00
C LEU A 19 -11.32 5.42 18.48
N LYS A 20 -12.46 5.37 17.79
CA LYS A 20 -13.56 4.49 18.19
C LYS A 20 -14.15 3.68 17.04
N GLY A 21 -13.98 4.15 15.80
CA GLY A 21 -14.62 3.59 14.61
C GLY A 21 -13.73 2.64 13.80
N CYS A 22 -12.42 2.68 13.95
CA CYS A 22 -11.51 2.00 13.03
C CYS A 22 -11.60 0.46 13.10
N VAL A 23 -11.75 -0.09 14.31
CA VAL A 23 -12.00 -1.52 14.51
C VAL A 23 -13.34 -1.93 13.87
N ASN A 24 -14.35 -1.07 13.95
CA ASN A 24 -15.64 -1.31 13.30
C ASN A 24 -15.48 -1.30 11.78
N ASP A 25 -14.73 -0.34 11.23
CA ASP A 25 -14.49 -0.25 9.78
C ASP A 25 -13.79 -1.50 9.26
N ALA A 26 -12.71 -1.94 9.93
CA ALA A 26 -12.00 -3.16 9.54
C ALA A 26 -12.91 -4.39 9.51
N ASN A 27 -13.78 -4.52 10.51
CA ASN A 27 -14.75 -5.63 10.56
C ASN A 27 -15.83 -5.48 9.47
N ASP A 28 -16.35 -4.26 9.23
CA ASP A 28 -17.37 -4.02 8.20
C ASP A 28 -16.81 -4.26 6.79
N TRP A 29 -15.57 -3.85 6.52
CA TRP A 29 -14.87 -4.20 5.28
C TRP A 29 -14.63 -5.70 5.16
N ALA A 30 -14.22 -6.36 6.23
CA ALA A 30 -14.00 -7.81 6.24
C ALA A 30 -15.30 -8.59 5.95
N GLU A 31 -16.42 -8.19 6.56
CA GLU A 31 -17.72 -8.76 6.26
C GLU A 31 -18.11 -8.58 4.80
N LEU A 32 -18.04 -7.34 4.28
CA LEU A 32 -18.36 -7.03 2.89
C LEU A 32 -17.49 -7.82 1.91
N LEU A 33 -16.17 -7.85 2.13
CA LEU A 33 -15.24 -8.54 1.24
C LEU A 33 -15.43 -10.06 1.29
N THR A 34 -15.78 -10.62 2.46
CA THR A 34 -16.14 -12.04 2.58
C THR A 34 -17.37 -12.37 1.73
N GLU A 35 -18.38 -11.48 1.69
CA GLU A 35 -19.54 -11.63 0.80
C GLU A 35 -19.20 -11.55 -0.69
N PHE A 36 -18.10 -10.88 -1.04
CA PHE A 36 -17.54 -10.89 -2.40
C PHE A 36 -16.59 -12.07 -2.68
N GLY A 37 -16.44 -13.00 -1.72
CA GLY A 37 -15.66 -14.24 -1.85
C GLY A 37 -14.18 -14.08 -1.60
N PHE A 38 -13.76 -13.06 -0.84
CA PHE A 38 -12.38 -12.90 -0.39
C PHE A 38 -12.09 -13.76 0.85
N GLU A 39 -10.90 -14.35 0.88
CA GLU A 39 -10.26 -14.80 2.12
C GLU A 39 -9.69 -13.58 2.84
N VAL A 40 -10.17 -13.28 4.04
CA VAL A 40 -9.86 -12.02 4.73
C VAL A 40 -9.02 -12.27 5.96
N GLN A 41 -7.89 -11.56 6.05
CA GLN A 41 -7.10 -11.41 7.28
C GLN A 41 -7.46 -10.07 7.95
N VAL A 42 -7.66 -10.07 9.27
CA VAL A 42 -7.95 -8.86 10.03
C VAL A 42 -6.84 -8.61 11.04
N LEU A 43 -6.32 -7.38 11.10
CA LEU A 43 -5.34 -6.93 12.08
C LEU A 43 -5.92 -5.76 12.88
N LEU A 44 -6.14 -5.96 14.18
CA LEU A 44 -6.80 -4.97 15.05
C LEU A 44 -5.84 -4.47 16.14
N ASP A 45 -5.90 -3.19 16.41
CA ASP A 45 -5.20 -2.52 17.52
C ASP A 45 -3.71 -2.93 17.58
N ASN A 46 -3.28 -3.58 18.63
CA ASN A 46 -1.89 -3.99 18.84
C ASN A 46 -1.34 -5.03 17.82
N GLN A 47 -2.19 -5.58 16.97
CA GLN A 47 -1.76 -6.39 15.83
C GLN A 47 -1.38 -5.52 14.62
N GLY A 48 -1.85 -4.28 14.57
CA GLY A 48 -1.55 -3.30 13.52
C GLY A 48 -0.18 -2.64 13.70
N THR A 49 0.85 -3.41 14.01
CA THR A 49 2.23 -2.91 14.07
C THR A 49 2.80 -2.70 12.67
N ARG A 50 3.78 -1.81 12.56
CA ARG A 50 4.48 -1.55 11.29
C ARG A 50 5.00 -2.83 10.63
N GLU A 51 5.62 -3.70 11.43
CA GLU A 51 6.16 -4.97 10.94
C GLU A 51 5.06 -5.90 10.43
N ASN A 52 3.97 -6.08 11.19
CA ASN A 52 2.86 -6.95 10.79
C ASN A 52 2.14 -6.44 9.54
N ILE A 53 1.94 -5.13 9.42
CA ILE A 53 1.30 -4.52 8.26
C ILE A 53 2.15 -4.72 7.01
N LYS A 54 3.46 -4.43 7.09
CA LYS A 54 4.39 -4.62 5.97
C LYS A 54 4.47 -6.09 5.56
N ALA A 55 4.59 -7.00 6.52
CA ALA A 55 4.63 -8.43 6.24
C ALA A 55 3.33 -8.91 5.55
N ALA A 56 2.17 -8.53 6.07
CA ALA A 56 0.88 -8.91 5.50
C ALA A 56 0.70 -8.36 4.07
N LEU A 57 1.07 -7.08 3.83
CA LEU A 57 0.99 -6.49 2.49
C LEU A 57 1.97 -7.15 1.52
N LEU A 58 3.20 -7.43 1.95
CA LEU A 58 4.20 -8.12 1.14
C LEU A 58 3.73 -9.53 0.76
N ASP A 59 3.18 -10.28 1.72
CA ASP A 59 2.61 -11.61 1.49
C ASP A 59 1.43 -11.55 0.50
N LEU A 60 0.55 -10.54 0.64
CA LEU A 60 -0.55 -10.32 -0.30
C LEU A 60 -0.01 -10.07 -1.70
N VAL A 61 0.83 -9.05 -1.90
CA VAL A 61 1.35 -8.64 -3.22
C VAL A 61 2.13 -9.78 -3.88
N THR A 62 2.97 -10.49 -3.12
CA THR A 62 3.77 -11.60 -3.63
C THR A 62 2.91 -12.80 -4.06
N ALA A 63 1.80 -13.04 -3.34
CA ALA A 63 0.90 -14.17 -3.64
C ALA A 63 0.03 -13.93 -4.87
N LEU A 64 -0.27 -12.66 -5.21
CA LEU A 64 -1.14 -12.31 -6.34
C LEU A 64 -0.48 -12.67 -7.68
N LYS A 65 -1.22 -13.38 -8.52
CA LYS A 65 -0.86 -13.76 -9.88
C LYS A 65 -1.87 -13.16 -10.87
N ALA A 66 -1.57 -13.31 -12.16
CA ALA A 66 -2.51 -12.93 -13.21
C ALA A 66 -3.91 -13.48 -12.94
N GLY A 67 -4.91 -12.63 -12.99
CA GLY A 67 -6.30 -12.96 -12.68
C GLY A 67 -6.64 -13.09 -11.19
N ASP A 68 -5.71 -12.82 -10.28
CA ASP A 68 -5.98 -12.77 -8.84
C ASP A 68 -6.40 -11.34 -8.42
N TYR A 69 -7.08 -11.25 -7.29
CA TYR A 69 -7.58 -9.99 -6.76
C TYR A 69 -7.20 -9.79 -5.29
N GLY A 70 -6.52 -8.69 -4.99
CA GLY A 70 -6.16 -8.26 -3.66
C GLY A 70 -6.96 -7.03 -3.19
N VAL A 71 -7.23 -6.95 -1.89
CA VAL A 71 -7.72 -5.73 -1.24
C VAL A 71 -6.94 -5.51 0.03
N PHE A 72 -6.48 -4.28 0.23
CA PHE A 72 -5.85 -3.84 1.47
C PHE A 72 -6.64 -2.66 2.01
N THR A 73 -7.14 -2.75 3.25
CA THR A 73 -7.83 -1.64 3.89
C THR A 73 -7.11 -1.24 5.18
N TYR A 74 -6.98 0.06 5.37
CA TYR A 74 -6.47 0.66 6.60
C TYR A 74 -7.47 1.68 7.14
N SER A 75 -7.80 1.58 8.40
CA SER A 75 -8.62 2.53 9.14
C SER A 75 -7.91 2.89 10.43
N GLY A 76 -7.50 4.14 10.56
CA GLY A 76 -6.65 4.61 11.65
C GLY A 76 -6.23 6.06 11.49
N HIS A 77 -5.28 6.48 12.30
CA HIS A 77 -4.65 7.78 12.12
C HIS A 77 -3.71 7.81 10.92
N GLY A 78 -3.70 8.93 10.23
CA GLY A 78 -2.62 9.33 9.37
C GLY A 78 -1.75 10.39 10.03
N THR A 79 -0.62 10.66 9.42
CA THR A 79 0.34 11.68 9.82
C THR A 79 1.16 12.10 8.61
N TYR A 80 2.04 13.05 8.81
CA TYR A 80 3.06 13.40 7.85
C TYR A 80 4.43 13.41 8.53
N ASN A 81 5.45 13.20 7.74
CA ASN A 81 6.84 13.36 8.13
C ASN A 81 7.51 14.41 7.24
N ARG A 82 8.64 14.95 7.67
CA ARG A 82 9.40 15.82 6.79
C ARG A 82 10.08 14.98 5.71
N ASP A 83 9.84 15.34 4.46
CA ASP A 83 10.51 14.71 3.32
C ASP A 83 12.05 14.85 3.46
N THR A 84 12.73 13.71 3.41
CA THR A 84 14.19 13.61 3.43
C THR A 84 14.76 13.09 2.11
N SER A 85 13.91 12.62 1.21
CA SER A 85 14.25 12.12 -0.13
C SER A 85 14.31 13.24 -1.17
N GLY A 86 13.47 14.28 -1.02
CA GLY A 86 13.41 15.47 -1.86
C GLY A 86 12.58 15.28 -3.12
N ASP A 87 11.68 14.30 -3.14
CA ASP A 87 10.77 13.98 -4.24
C ASP A 87 9.37 14.59 -4.07
N GLU A 88 8.98 14.99 -2.84
CA GLU A 88 7.71 15.61 -2.58
C GLU A 88 7.74 17.15 -2.78
N PRO A 89 6.77 17.70 -3.57
CA PRO A 89 6.73 19.14 -3.89
C PRO A 89 6.53 20.04 -2.66
N ASP A 90 5.87 19.57 -1.61
CA ASP A 90 5.57 20.30 -0.38
C ASP A 90 6.57 20.02 0.75
N SER A 91 7.56 19.15 0.52
CA SER A 91 8.60 18.74 1.47
C SER A 91 8.08 17.94 2.67
N TYR A 92 6.98 17.20 2.50
CA TYR A 92 6.43 16.28 3.50
C TYR A 92 6.09 14.95 2.88
N ASP A 93 6.51 13.85 3.54
CA ASP A 93 6.11 12.48 3.24
C ASP A 93 4.81 12.17 3.99
N GLU A 94 3.82 11.63 3.31
CA GLU A 94 2.62 11.11 3.93
C GLU A 94 2.90 9.80 4.65
N ALA A 95 2.14 9.50 5.71
CA ALA A 95 2.37 8.29 6.47
C ALA A 95 1.13 7.80 7.20
N LEU A 96 1.02 6.49 7.38
CA LEU A 96 0.11 5.88 8.32
C LEU A 96 0.70 5.97 9.74
N TYR A 97 -0.10 6.41 10.71
CA TYR A 97 0.27 6.31 12.12
C TYR A 97 -0.25 4.99 12.69
N VAL A 98 0.62 3.99 12.70
CA VAL A 98 0.28 2.62 13.11
C VAL A 98 0.50 2.40 14.61
N TYR A 99 0.17 1.22 15.13
CA TYR A 99 0.17 0.96 16.59
C TYR A 99 1.50 1.29 17.29
N ASP A 100 2.62 1.03 16.67
CA ASP A 100 3.97 1.18 17.24
C ASP A 100 4.81 2.29 16.58
N GLY A 101 4.20 3.14 15.74
CA GLY A 101 4.92 4.27 15.13
C GLY A 101 4.38 4.71 13.78
N ILE A 102 5.28 5.11 12.90
CA ILE A 102 4.98 5.64 11.57
C ILE A 102 5.36 4.60 10.51
N LEU A 103 4.48 4.43 9.52
CA LEU A 103 4.73 3.67 8.30
C LEU A 103 4.58 4.63 7.12
N LEU A 104 5.71 4.96 6.48
CA LEU A 104 5.75 5.89 5.35
C LEU A 104 5.05 5.29 4.13
N ASP A 105 4.42 6.13 3.34
CA ASP A 105 3.82 5.76 2.05
C ASP A 105 4.87 5.20 1.07
N ASP A 106 6.07 5.75 1.07
CA ASP A 106 7.22 5.23 0.33
C ASP A 106 7.53 3.76 0.64
N GLU A 107 7.41 3.36 1.91
CA GLU A 107 7.63 1.95 2.29
C GLU A 107 6.51 1.04 1.82
N LEU A 108 5.28 1.56 1.74
CA LEU A 108 4.15 0.86 1.15
C LEU A 108 4.34 0.79 -0.38
N ARG A 109 4.78 1.87 -1.01
CA ARG A 109 5.07 1.94 -2.44
C ARG A 109 6.12 0.92 -2.86
N GLU A 110 7.23 0.79 -2.11
CA GLU A 110 8.25 -0.21 -2.38
C GLU A 110 7.67 -1.64 -2.44
N ILE A 111 6.70 -1.95 -1.57
CA ILE A 111 6.02 -3.25 -1.58
C ILE A 111 5.05 -3.36 -2.78
N LEU A 112 4.29 -2.30 -3.05
CA LEU A 112 3.31 -2.25 -4.14
C LEU A 112 3.96 -2.35 -5.53
N ASP A 113 5.19 -1.86 -5.70
CA ASP A 113 5.98 -2.01 -6.93
C ASP A 113 6.26 -3.50 -7.29
N GLY A 114 6.09 -4.41 -6.33
CA GLY A 114 6.12 -5.85 -6.57
C GLY A 114 4.85 -6.44 -7.20
N LEU A 115 3.77 -5.64 -7.37
CA LEU A 115 2.51 -6.09 -7.96
C LEU A 115 2.71 -6.46 -9.44
N LYS A 116 2.14 -7.60 -9.84
CA LYS A 116 2.21 -8.05 -11.22
C LYS A 116 1.15 -7.38 -12.08
N GLN A 117 1.49 -7.09 -13.31
CA GLN A 117 0.67 -6.30 -14.24
C GLN A 117 -0.75 -6.85 -14.47
N ASP A 118 -0.91 -8.18 -14.44
CA ASP A 118 -2.21 -8.83 -14.66
C ASP A 118 -2.94 -9.20 -13.35
N ALA A 119 -2.43 -8.78 -12.21
CA ALA A 119 -3.10 -8.88 -10.91
C ALA A 119 -3.88 -7.60 -10.63
N SER A 120 -4.96 -7.71 -9.86
CA SER A 120 -5.74 -6.55 -9.41
C SER A 120 -5.50 -6.30 -7.92
N LEU A 121 -5.30 -5.05 -7.53
CA LEU A 121 -5.21 -4.64 -6.14
C LEU A 121 -5.98 -3.34 -5.91
N VAL A 122 -6.72 -3.28 -4.82
CA VAL A 122 -7.34 -2.05 -4.32
C VAL A 122 -6.80 -1.76 -2.92
N VAL A 123 -6.28 -0.57 -2.75
CA VAL A 123 -5.85 -0.01 -1.46
C VAL A 123 -6.90 0.99 -1.00
N ILE A 124 -7.38 0.85 0.22
CA ILE A 124 -8.38 1.74 0.83
C ILE A 124 -7.82 2.27 2.14
N ALA A 125 -7.60 3.58 2.22
CA ALA A 125 -7.02 4.22 3.40
C ALA A 125 -7.99 5.29 3.94
N ASP A 126 -8.68 4.96 5.05
CA ASP A 126 -9.53 5.91 5.77
C ASP A 126 -8.74 6.57 6.90
N SER A 127 -7.88 7.48 6.52
CA SER A 127 -6.97 8.25 7.37
C SER A 127 -6.72 9.64 6.75
N CYS A 128 -6.10 10.56 7.53
CA CYS A 128 -5.73 11.88 7.07
C CYS A 128 -4.22 11.96 6.91
N TYR A 129 -3.77 12.50 5.80
CA TYR A 129 -2.34 12.69 5.52
C TYR A 129 -1.88 14.16 5.60
N SER A 130 -2.81 15.13 5.69
CA SER A 130 -2.47 16.53 5.48
C SER A 130 -1.78 17.23 6.65
N GLY A 131 -0.62 17.80 6.39
CA GLY A 131 0.11 18.69 7.30
C GLY A 131 -0.50 20.09 7.48
N THR A 132 -1.52 20.47 6.71
CA THR A 132 -2.18 21.78 6.78
C THR A 132 -3.21 21.91 7.90
N VAL A 133 -3.40 20.87 8.69
CA VAL A 133 -4.45 20.74 9.73
C VAL A 133 -4.21 21.61 10.97
N THR A 134 -3.15 22.38 11.06
CA THR A 134 -2.88 23.27 12.22
C THR A 134 -3.97 24.31 12.52
N ARG A 135 -5.04 24.36 11.74
CA ARG A 135 -6.14 25.35 11.90
C ARG A 135 -7.47 24.78 12.41
N VAL A 136 -7.65 23.47 12.56
CA VAL A 136 -8.99 22.88 12.82
C VAL A 136 -9.15 22.23 14.19
N VAL A 137 -8.15 22.26 15.05
CA VAL A 137 -8.11 21.44 16.29
C VAL A 137 -8.99 21.98 17.44
N GLU A 138 -9.72 23.07 17.31
CA GLU A 138 -10.47 23.65 18.42
C GLU A 138 -11.97 23.30 18.45
N ASP A 139 -12.51 22.62 17.45
CA ASP A 139 -13.92 22.18 17.51
C ASP A 139 -13.99 20.67 17.77
N GLU A 140 -13.76 20.27 19.01
CA GLU A 140 -14.09 18.93 19.50
C GLU A 140 -15.63 18.76 19.49
N SER A 141 -16.21 18.57 18.30
CA SER A 141 -17.56 18.08 18.26
C SER A 141 -17.58 16.71 18.91
N LEU A 142 -18.47 16.51 19.89
CA LEU A 142 -18.64 15.24 20.63
C LEU A 142 -18.91 14.03 19.71
N TYR A 143 -19.10 14.25 18.41
CA TYR A 143 -19.59 13.27 17.43
C TYR A 143 -18.61 12.92 16.32
N ALA A 144 -17.53 13.70 16.14
CA ALA A 144 -16.53 13.44 15.11
C ALA A 144 -15.12 13.82 15.57
N LYS A 145 -14.13 12.95 15.36
CA LYS A 145 -12.72 13.18 15.69
C LYS A 145 -11.87 13.04 14.41
N PRO A 146 -10.95 13.98 14.13
CA PRO A 146 -10.03 13.84 13.01
C PRO A 146 -9.13 12.60 13.17
N ARG A 147 -8.89 11.89 12.08
CA ARG A 147 -7.98 10.75 12.01
C ARG A 147 -6.56 11.18 11.71
N PHE A 148 -6.06 12.12 12.48
CA PHE A 148 -4.75 12.71 12.31
C PHE A 148 -3.99 12.85 13.63
N VAL A 149 -2.68 12.54 13.61
CA VAL A 149 -1.76 12.75 14.73
C VAL A 149 -0.55 13.52 14.24
N PRO A 150 -0.28 14.74 14.76
CA PRO A 150 0.94 15.45 14.44
C PRO A 150 2.14 14.77 15.12
N VAL A 151 3.13 14.33 14.36
CA VAL A 151 4.35 13.75 14.90
C VAL A 151 5.50 14.72 14.67
N GLN A 152 6.18 15.09 15.76
CA GLN A 152 7.33 15.97 15.69
C GLN A 152 8.63 15.15 15.73
N GLY A 153 9.54 15.45 14.80
CA GLY A 153 10.93 14.98 14.88
C GLY A 153 11.17 13.52 14.51
N TYR A 154 10.24 12.87 13.83
CA TYR A 154 10.52 11.56 13.24
C TYR A 154 11.55 11.73 12.11
N SER A 155 12.61 10.94 12.16
CA SER A 155 13.57 10.82 11.05
C SER A 155 13.77 9.34 10.78
N PRO A 156 13.48 8.84 9.59
CA PRO A 156 13.71 7.45 9.26
C PRO A 156 15.20 7.13 9.40
N LEU A 157 15.52 5.94 9.92
CA LEU A 157 16.92 5.49 10.09
C LEU A 157 17.64 5.32 8.75
N THR A 158 16.88 5.12 7.68
CA THR A 158 17.36 5.06 6.28
C THR A 158 16.41 5.87 5.42
N PRO A 159 16.91 6.79 4.58
CA PRO A 159 16.08 7.46 3.59
C PRO A 159 15.46 6.40 2.66
N VAL A 160 14.15 6.36 2.59
CA VAL A 160 13.44 5.60 1.56
C VAL A 160 13.39 6.51 0.34
N LYS A 161 13.69 5.99 -0.83
CA LYS A 161 13.55 6.76 -2.08
C LYS A 161 12.11 6.62 -2.53
N GLY A 162 11.33 7.64 -2.31
CA GLY A 162 10.00 7.75 -2.86
C GLY A 162 10.00 7.75 -4.37
N ARG A 163 8.89 7.36 -4.94
CA ARG A 163 8.62 7.42 -6.36
C ARG A 163 7.21 7.91 -6.57
N PHE A 164 7.09 9.16 -6.98
CA PHE A 164 5.82 9.65 -7.50
C PHE A 164 5.43 8.86 -8.75
N LEU A 165 4.25 8.23 -8.73
CA LEU A 165 3.66 7.54 -9.87
C LEU A 165 2.50 8.38 -10.39
N ALA A 166 2.49 8.67 -11.69
CA ALA A 166 1.29 9.20 -12.32
C ALA A 166 0.16 8.15 -12.25
N GLU A 167 -1.09 8.59 -12.03
CA GLU A 167 -2.24 7.68 -11.92
C GLU A 167 -2.35 6.67 -13.07
N ALA A 168 -1.97 7.07 -14.29
CA ALA A 168 -1.95 6.19 -15.45
C ALA A 168 -0.93 5.04 -15.37
N GLU A 169 0.06 5.16 -14.51
CA GLU A 169 1.12 4.16 -14.30
C GLU A 169 0.84 3.25 -13.10
N MET A 170 -0.16 3.57 -12.27
CA MET A 170 -0.56 2.78 -11.11
C MET A 170 -1.21 1.47 -11.56
N LEU A 171 -0.72 0.36 -11.06
CA LEU A 171 -1.32 -0.96 -11.28
C LEU A 171 -2.50 -1.20 -10.33
N GLU A 172 -2.44 -0.63 -9.15
CA GLU A 172 -3.51 -0.66 -8.15
C GLU A 172 -4.51 0.49 -8.32
N LEU A 173 -5.64 0.39 -7.63
CA LEU A 173 -6.52 1.49 -7.31
C LEU A 173 -6.30 1.94 -5.87
N LEU A 174 -6.26 3.24 -5.62
CA LEU A 174 -6.17 3.82 -4.29
C LEU A 174 -7.45 4.62 -4.01
N LEU A 175 -8.13 4.31 -2.91
CA LEU A 175 -9.24 5.08 -2.37
C LEU A 175 -8.81 5.68 -1.04
N THR A 176 -8.73 7.00 -0.96
CA THR A 176 -8.39 7.72 0.28
C THR A 176 -9.60 8.39 0.92
N GLY A 177 -9.53 8.62 2.24
CA GLY A 177 -10.63 9.18 3.04
C GLY A 177 -10.94 10.64 2.74
N CYS A 178 -9.95 11.41 2.35
CA CYS A 178 -10.04 12.84 2.08
C CYS A 178 -8.94 13.29 1.10
N SER A 179 -9.04 14.51 0.60
CA SER A 179 -7.94 15.14 -0.13
C SER A 179 -6.82 15.59 0.81
N ASP A 180 -5.64 15.92 0.26
CA ASP A 180 -4.43 16.31 0.99
C ASP A 180 -4.61 17.54 1.90
N THR A 181 -5.62 18.35 1.70
CA THR A 181 -5.92 19.56 2.48
C THR A 181 -7.09 19.40 3.45
N GLU A 182 -7.67 18.20 3.54
CA GLU A 182 -8.86 17.93 4.32
C GLU A 182 -8.59 16.89 5.43
N LEU A 183 -9.59 16.67 6.27
CA LEU A 183 -9.57 15.69 7.34
C LEU A 183 -10.54 14.55 7.06
N SER A 184 -10.13 13.32 7.33
CA SER A 184 -11.03 12.17 7.50
C SER A 184 -11.50 12.08 8.94
N TYR A 185 -12.75 11.67 9.15
CA TYR A 185 -13.40 11.72 10.45
C TYR A 185 -13.75 10.35 11.00
N ASP A 186 -13.38 10.13 12.27
CA ASP A 186 -13.92 9.08 13.13
C ASP A 186 -15.24 9.60 13.73
N ALA A 187 -16.37 9.10 13.24
CA ALA A 187 -17.68 9.72 13.39
C ALA A 187 -18.70 8.79 14.02
N LEU A 188 -19.60 9.37 14.84
CA LEU A 188 -20.78 8.67 15.35
C LEU A 188 -21.92 8.74 14.33
N ILE A 189 -22.07 7.71 13.49
CA ILE A 189 -23.06 7.63 12.42
C ILE A 189 -24.15 6.62 12.84
N ASN A 190 -25.39 7.08 12.96
CA ASN A 190 -26.54 6.23 13.35
C ASN A 190 -26.29 5.43 14.65
N GLY A 191 -25.64 6.04 15.64
CA GLY A 191 -25.39 5.43 16.96
C GLY A 191 -24.18 4.48 17.00
N ARG A 192 -23.41 4.35 15.92
CA ARG A 192 -22.19 3.53 15.86
C ARG A 192 -21.03 4.36 15.33
N TYR A 193 -19.86 4.22 15.95
CA TYR A 193 -18.65 4.86 15.46
C TYR A 193 -18.10 4.13 14.24
N ASN A 194 -17.82 4.88 13.18
CA ASN A 194 -17.15 4.45 11.95
C ASN A 194 -16.35 5.63 11.37
N GLY A 195 -15.42 5.34 10.46
CA GLY A 195 -14.92 6.36 9.56
C GLY A 195 -16.01 6.79 8.59
N ALA A 196 -16.12 8.09 8.38
CA ALA A 196 -17.18 8.59 7.50
C ALA A 196 -16.99 8.04 6.08
N MET A 197 -15.75 8.04 5.53
CA MET A 197 -15.50 7.46 4.22
C MET A 197 -15.82 5.97 4.19
N SER A 198 -15.30 5.16 5.11
CA SER A 198 -15.55 3.71 5.15
C SER A 198 -17.04 3.40 5.23
N ARG A 199 -17.79 4.10 6.08
CA ARG A 199 -19.23 3.90 6.22
C ARG A 199 -19.97 4.18 4.92
N TYR A 200 -19.77 5.35 4.30
CA TYR A 200 -20.49 5.72 3.09
C TYR A 200 -20.00 4.92 1.87
N ALA A 201 -18.74 4.52 1.82
CA ALA A 201 -18.22 3.63 0.78
C ALA A 201 -18.89 2.26 0.82
N ILE A 202 -18.96 1.64 2.00
CA ILE A 202 -19.62 0.34 2.18
C ILE A 202 -21.11 0.43 1.82
N ASP A 203 -21.80 1.49 2.25
CA ASP A 203 -23.22 1.71 1.90
C ASP A 203 -23.40 1.90 0.38
N ALA A 204 -22.49 2.60 -0.29
CA ALA A 204 -22.52 2.80 -1.74
C ALA A 204 -22.32 1.47 -2.50
N ILE A 205 -21.38 0.61 -2.05
CA ILE A 205 -21.14 -0.71 -2.62
C ILE A 205 -22.35 -1.63 -2.40
N LYS A 206 -22.89 -1.67 -1.18
CA LYS A 206 -24.08 -2.48 -0.85
C LYS A 206 -25.31 -2.07 -1.67
N ALA A 207 -25.42 -0.81 -2.06
CA ALA A 207 -26.52 -0.30 -2.88
C ALA A 207 -26.46 -0.74 -4.35
N ASN A 208 -25.25 -0.97 -4.89
CA ASN A 208 -25.05 -1.52 -6.23
C ASN A 208 -23.73 -2.31 -6.30
N ARG A 209 -23.84 -3.62 -6.11
CA ARG A 209 -22.68 -4.54 -6.06
C ARG A 209 -22.07 -4.84 -7.43
N GLU A 210 -22.78 -4.53 -8.50
CA GLU A 210 -22.36 -4.73 -9.89
C GLU A 210 -21.80 -3.44 -10.52
N ALA A 211 -21.71 -2.35 -9.74
CA ALA A 211 -21.18 -1.08 -10.20
C ALA A 211 -19.71 -1.21 -10.65
N THR A 212 -19.29 -0.30 -11.52
CA THR A 212 -17.87 -0.04 -11.74
C THR A 212 -17.30 0.79 -10.59
N PHE A 213 -15.96 0.88 -10.49
CA PHE A 213 -15.35 1.79 -9.52
C PHE A 213 -15.72 3.27 -9.79
N ASN A 214 -15.86 3.66 -11.05
CA ASN A 214 -16.33 5.01 -11.40
C ASN A 214 -17.77 5.25 -10.92
N ASP A 215 -18.71 4.31 -11.13
CA ASP A 215 -20.10 4.44 -10.66
C ASP A 215 -20.19 4.45 -9.14
N PHE A 216 -19.41 3.57 -8.48
CA PHE A 216 -19.28 3.54 -7.02
C PHE A 216 -18.76 4.87 -6.50
N TYR A 217 -17.66 5.38 -7.07
CA TYR A 217 -17.06 6.62 -6.65
C TYR A 217 -18.01 7.81 -6.87
N ALA A 218 -18.67 7.89 -8.03
CA ALA A 218 -19.68 8.90 -8.27
C ALA A 218 -20.80 8.89 -7.21
N ARG A 219 -21.21 7.70 -6.73
CA ARG A 219 -22.18 7.57 -5.67
C ARG A 219 -21.63 7.99 -4.30
N LEU A 220 -20.40 7.60 -3.97
CA LEU A 220 -19.71 8.03 -2.76
C LEU A 220 -19.60 9.56 -2.71
N ARG A 221 -19.27 10.19 -3.84
CA ARG A 221 -19.16 11.64 -3.99
C ARG A 221 -20.51 12.40 -3.88
N GLN A 222 -21.63 11.70 -3.94
CA GLN A 222 -22.96 12.29 -3.63
C GLN A 222 -23.20 12.32 -2.12
N ALA A 223 -22.57 11.46 -1.34
CA ALA A 223 -22.70 11.38 0.10
C ALA A 223 -21.63 12.22 0.83
N LEU A 224 -20.42 12.34 0.26
CA LEU A 224 -19.28 13.08 0.79
C LEU A 224 -18.65 13.97 -0.29
N PRO A 225 -18.29 15.24 0.02
CA PRO A 225 -18.38 15.89 1.35
C PRO A 225 -19.83 16.16 1.75
N SER A 226 -20.09 16.15 3.05
CA SER A 226 -21.38 16.55 3.64
C SER A 226 -21.18 17.75 4.58
N GLN A 227 -22.26 18.29 5.11
CA GLN A 227 -22.17 19.36 6.10
C GLN A 227 -21.53 18.86 7.40
N ASP A 228 -21.82 17.61 7.79
CA ASP A 228 -21.30 17.02 9.02
C ASP A 228 -19.86 16.48 8.85
N TYR A 229 -19.53 16.03 7.63
CA TYR A 229 -18.23 15.45 7.30
C TYR A 229 -17.70 16.10 6.00
N PRO A 230 -17.02 17.26 6.12
CA PRO A 230 -16.52 18.00 4.96
C PRO A 230 -15.20 17.39 4.42
N GLN A 231 -15.24 16.08 4.11
CA GLN A 231 -14.13 15.32 3.53
C GLN A 231 -14.47 14.90 2.11
N THR A 232 -13.48 14.97 1.24
CA THR A 232 -13.58 14.65 -0.18
C THR A 232 -12.77 13.40 -0.47
N PRO A 233 -13.36 12.18 -0.41
CA PRO A 233 -12.65 10.96 -0.80
C PRO A 233 -12.06 11.09 -2.20
N GLN A 234 -10.86 10.52 -2.41
CA GLN A 234 -10.19 10.48 -3.70
C GLN A 234 -10.13 9.03 -4.21
N LEU A 235 -10.28 8.84 -5.52
CA LEU A 235 -10.07 7.55 -6.18
C LEU A 235 -9.01 7.74 -7.26
N GLU A 236 -7.84 7.15 -7.04
CA GLU A 236 -6.68 7.26 -7.91
C GLU A 236 -6.36 5.92 -8.57
N GLY A 237 -5.73 6.00 -9.75
CA GLY A 237 -5.37 4.85 -10.56
C GLY A 237 -5.75 5.04 -12.02
N SER A 238 -5.40 4.08 -12.87
CA SER A 238 -5.67 4.18 -14.30
C SER A 238 -7.18 4.16 -14.60
N GLU A 239 -7.60 4.87 -15.63
CA GLU A 239 -9.00 4.91 -16.09
C GLU A 239 -9.50 3.49 -16.48
N GLU A 240 -8.59 2.63 -16.94
CA GLU A 240 -8.91 1.23 -17.18
C GLU A 240 -9.33 0.53 -15.90
N ASN A 241 -8.57 0.67 -14.82
CA ASN A 241 -8.88 0.09 -13.51
C ASN A 241 -10.17 0.68 -12.91
N LYS A 242 -10.38 2.00 -13.01
CA LYS A 242 -11.59 2.68 -12.53
C LYS A 242 -12.86 2.25 -13.26
N SER A 243 -12.77 1.86 -14.52
CA SER A 243 -13.92 1.40 -15.32
C SER A 243 -14.31 -0.06 -15.09
N ARG A 244 -13.53 -0.82 -14.30
CA ARG A 244 -13.82 -2.23 -13.98
C ARG A 244 -14.94 -2.36 -12.95
N ALA A 245 -15.65 -3.49 -13.02
CA ALA A 245 -16.63 -3.84 -12.01
C ALA A 245 -15.95 -4.09 -10.64
N LEU A 246 -16.65 -3.70 -9.57
CA LEU A 246 -16.17 -3.84 -8.20
C LEU A 246 -15.78 -5.28 -7.87
N PHE A 247 -14.51 -5.46 -7.48
CA PHE A 247 -13.97 -6.72 -6.99
C PHE A 247 -14.13 -7.93 -7.92
N VAL A 248 -14.27 -7.68 -9.24
CA VAL A 248 -14.30 -8.72 -10.26
C VAL A 248 -12.88 -8.94 -10.79
N PRO A 249 -12.32 -10.16 -10.67
CA PRO A 249 -11.00 -10.45 -11.19
C PRO A 249 -10.91 -10.23 -12.71
N LEU A 250 -9.73 -9.89 -13.18
CA LEU A 250 -9.45 -9.91 -14.61
C LEU A 250 -9.60 -11.35 -15.14
N PRO A 251 -10.06 -11.53 -16.39
CA PRO A 251 -9.89 -12.81 -17.04
C PRO A 251 -8.39 -13.14 -17.06
N ALA A 252 -8.02 -14.32 -16.57
CA ALA A 252 -6.64 -14.77 -16.68
C ALA A 252 -6.26 -14.70 -18.17
N GLY A 253 -5.27 -13.85 -18.49
CA GLY A 253 -4.71 -13.80 -19.84
C GLY A 253 -4.27 -15.22 -20.25
N GLU A 254 -4.39 -15.55 -21.53
CA GLU A 254 -3.76 -16.78 -22.01
C GLU A 254 -2.30 -16.78 -21.55
N PRO A 255 -1.80 -17.88 -20.96
CA PRO A 255 -0.42 -17.95 -20.54
C PRO A 255 0.45 -17.56 -21.73
N GLY A 256 1.21 -16.48 -21.58
CA GLY A 256 2.19 -16.09 -22.58
C GLY A 256 3.09 -17.30 -22.92
N PRO A 257 3.64 -17.37 -24.12
CA PRO A 257 4.53 -18.48 -24.50
C PRO A 257 5.57 -18.67 -23.40
N GLU A 258 5.71 -19.91 -22.91
CA GLU A 258 6.76 -20.25 -21.94
C GLU A 258 8.08 -19.66 -22.45
N PRO A 259 8.84 -18.97 -21.59
CA PRO A 259 10.14 -18.47 -21.99
C PRO A 259 10.93 -19.65 -22.59
N GLU A 260 11.43 -19.46 -23.80
CA GLU A 260 12.30 -20.47 -24.42
C GLU A 260 13.42 -20.82 -23.42
N PRO A 261 13.67 -22.13 -23.20
CA PRO A 261 14.72 -22.54 -22.27
C PRO A 261 16.01 -21.82 -22.66
N GLU A 262 16.64 -21.16 -21.71
CA GLU A 262 17.93 -20.51 -21.90
C GLU A 262 18.87 -21.48 -22.61
N PRO A 263 19.56 -21.06 -23.66
CA PRO A 263 20.48 -21.92 -24.39
C PRO A 263 21.51 -22.48 -23.38
N GLN A 264 21.57 -23.80 -23.29
CA GLN A 264 22.53 -24.46 -22.41
C GLN A 264 23.92 -23.90 -22.72
N PRO A 265 24.74 -23.57 -21.72
CA PRO A 265 26.07 -23.09 -21.95
C PRO A 265 26.81 -24.10 -22.81
N GLN A 266 27.31 -23.66 -23.95
CA GLN A 266 28.15 -24.51 -24.82
C GLN A 266 29.32 -25.02 -24.00
N PRO A 267 29.65 -26.32 -24.09
CA PRO A 267 30.80 -26.86 -23.38
C PRO A 267 32.04 -26.06 -23.78
N GLU A 268 32.77 -25.61 -22.79
CA GLU A 268 34.04 -24.91 -23.02
C GLU A 268 34.92 -25.74 -23.97
N PRO A 269 35.58 -25.08 -24.98
CA PRO A 269 36.47 -25.76 -25.88
C PRO A 269 37.58 -26.44 -25.07
N GLN A 270 37.73 -27.75 -25.24
CA GLN A 270 38.81 -28.50 -24.60
C GLN A 270 40.15 -27.88 -25.03
N PRO A 271 41.10 -27.71 -24.09
CA PRO A 271 42.41 -27.20 -24.43
C PRO A 271 43.06 -28.10 -25.48
N GLU A 272 43.53 -27.49 -26.53
CA GLU A 272 44.30 -28.20 -27.58
C GLU A 272 45.50 -28.94 -26.93
N PRO A 273 45.81 -30.19 -27.32
CA PRO A 273 46.96 -30.89 -26.82
C PRO A 273 48.26 -30.14 -27.25
N ASP A 274 49.15 -29.94 -26.30
CA ASP A 274 50.45 -29.32 -26.49
C ASP A 274 51.20 -30.00 -27.68
N PRO A 275 51.83 -29.21 -28.54
CA PRO A 275 52.65 -29.76 -29.63
C PRO A 275 53.84 -30.54 -29.04
N PRO A 276 54.27 -31.65 -29.67
CA PRO A 276 55.34 -32.48 -29.16
C PRO A 276 56.64 -31.69 -29.00
N GLY A 277 57.14 -31.68 -27.79
CA GLY A 277 58.31 -30.92 -27.36
C GLY A 277 59.54 -31.21 -28.13
N CYS A 278 60.21 -30.13 -28.62
CA CYS A 278 61.62 -30.16 -28.91
C CYS A 278 62.43 -30.06 -27.62
N PHE A 279 63.03 -31.17 -27.24
CA PHE A 279 64.13 -31.18 -26.28
C PHE A 279 65.36 -30.49 -26.87
N LEU A 280 65.73 -29.35 -26.31
CA LEU A 280 67.14 -28.90 -26.42
C LEU A 280 67.52 -28.28 -25.07
N GLY A 281 68.44 -28.93 -24.50
CA GLY A 281 68.96 -28.73 -23.17
C GLY A 281 69.95 -27.59 -23.04
N LEU A 282 70.44 -27.55 -21.89
CA LEU A 282 71.70 -27.01 -21.35
C LEU A 282 71.59 -25.74 -20.49
N MET A 283 71.73 -25.97 -19.23
CA MET A 283 72.88 -25.57 -18.43
C MET A 283 73.13 -24.10 -18.12
N GLN A 284 73.39 -23.91 -16.87
CA GLN A 284 74.12 -22.81 -16.20
C GLN A 284 73.24 -21.57 -15.87
N GLY A 285 73.24 -21.12 -14.69
CA GLY A 285 74.22 -21.09 -13.62
C GLY A 285 73.70 -20.41 -12.37
N ILE A 286 74.16 -20.92 -11.34
CA ILE A 286 74.19 -20.44 -9.94
C ILE A 286 74.76 -18.99 -9.89
N ARG A 287 74.09 -18.09 -9.17
CA ARG A 287 74.76 -17.21 -8.18
C ARG A 287 73.89 -16.15 -7.55
N ARG A 288 73.83 -16.25 -6.25
CA ARG A 288 73.96 -15.21 -5.20
C ARG A 288 72.79 -14.26 -4.97
N LEU A 289 72.21 -14.44 -3.80
CA LEU A 289 72.64 -13.96 -2.49
C LEU A 289 72.52 -12.46 -2.28
N LEU A 290 71.71 -12.11 -1.30
CA LEU A 290 71.84 -10.97 -0.41
C LEU A 290 71.44 -9.59 -0.95
N GLY A 291 70.48 -9.05 -0.19
CA GLY A 291 70.03 -7.68 -0.14
C GLY A 291 68.71 -7.59 0.50
#